data_f3a5087b74a8cf8c03cf6ddf54fdc0e9
#
_entry.id   f3a5087b74a8cf8c03cf6ddf54fdc0e9
#
_cell.length_a   1.000
_cell.length_b   1.000
_cell.length_c   1.000
_cell.angle_alpha   90.00
_cell.angle_beta   90.00
_cell.angle_gamma   90.00
#
_symmetry.space_group_name_H-M   'P 1'
#
loop_
_entity.id
_entity.type
_entity.pdbx_description
1 polymer ?
#
loop_
_entity_poly.entity_id
_entity_poly.type
_entity_poly.pdbx_seq_one_letter_code
_entity_poly.pdbx_strand_id
1 'polypeptide(L)'
;MLENQLNLLDKLFEEWKKTDSQEFGSDSHFAFSKDGIICSDEYGKNNPKLLFIAKEPNAGGVYNSDIFWIKNFLTDKSQKKSLFSNRIVMMSNCYYNTDLGYDVLRKISYMNLKKTAGSSRCNYNNLKKYCANEERRKFIKREIEILSPDLIVCCGNDVKKILYNIFCNNINYKLICVKHPSYFFISNLAYKNDFESKIVRKRRK
;
A
#
# COMPACT_ATOMS: atom_id res chain seq x y z
N MET A 1 -12.09 17.06 8.28
CA MET A 1 -11.66 16.58 6.94
C MET A 1 -11.13 15.15 7.02
N LEU A 2 -10.24 14.82 7.94
CA LEU A 2 -9.63 13.48 8.05
C LEU A 2 -10.63 12.41 8.58
N GLU A 3 -11.46 12.74 9.53
CA GLU A 3 -12.54 11.86 10.04
C GLU A 3 -13.48 11.43 8.90
N ASN A 4 -13.80 12.35 8.00
CA ASN A 4 -14.60 12.02 6.81
C ASN A 4 -13.87 11.03 5.87
N GLN A 5 -12.54 11.16 5.72
CA GLN A 5 -11.75 10.19 4.93
C GLN A 5 -11.76 8.80 5.55
N LEU A 6 -11.64 8.68 6.88
CA LEU A 6 -11.72 7.39 7.58
C LEU A 6 -13.09 6.75 7.42
N ASN A 7 -14.17 7.50 7.59
CA ASN A 7 -15.53 7.01 7.39
C ASN A 7 -15.79 6.56 5.94
N LEU A 8 -15.20 7.27 4.96
CA LEU A 8 -15.28 6.87 3.55
C LEU A 8 -14.49 5.59 3.25
N LEU A 9 -13.31 5.42 3.86
CA LEU A 9 -12.51 4.19 3.75
C LEU A 9 -13.26 3.00 4.37
N ASP A 10 -13.84 3.16 5.55
CA ASP A 10 -14.58 2.08 6.20
C ASP A 10 -15.77 1.62 5.34
N LYS A 11 -16.57 2.55 4.82
CA LYS A 11 -17.66 2.22 3.89
C LYS A 11 -17.16 1.50 2.64
N LEU A 12 -16.07 1.99 2.04
CA LEU A 12 -15.44 1.40 0.87
C LEU A 12 -15.02 -0.05 1.15
N PHE A 13 -14.38 -0.30 2.29
CA PHE A 13 -13.90 -1.63 2.66
C PHE A 13 -15.04 -2.60 2.96
N GLU A 14 -16.16 -2.15 3.52
CA GLU A 14 -17.34 -3.00 3.70
C GLU A 14 -17.95 -3.40 2.34
N GLU A 15 -18.07 -2.45 1.40
CA GLU A 15 -18.52 -2.73 0.02
C GLU A 15 -17.58 -3.73 -0.68
N TRP A 16 -16.28 -3.50 -0.58
CA TRP A 16 -15.25 -4.33 -1.22
C TRP A 16 -15.20 -5.73 -0.61
N LYS A 17 -15.22 -5.83 0.73
CA LYS A 17 -15.25 -7.10 1.46
C LYS A 17 -16.46 -7.94 1.06
N LYS A 18 -17.64 -7.33 0.93
CA LYS A 18 -18.86 -7.99 0.47
C LYS A 18 -18.69 -8.54 -0.95
N THR A 19 -18.13 -7.76 -1.87
CA THR A 19 -17.89 -8.19 -3.26
C THR A 19 -16.90 -9.35 -3.32
N ASP A 20 -15.81 -9.28 -2.57
CA ASP A 20 -14.80 -10.35 -2.53
C ASP A 20 -15.35 -11.63 -1.87
N SER A 21 -16.16 -11.52 -0.81
CA SER A 21 -16.78 -12.68 -0.15
C SER A 21 -17.76 -13.42 -1.05
N GLN A 22 -18.45 -12.73 -1.94
CA GLN A 22 -19.35 -13.36 -2.91
C GLN A 22 -18.58 -14.21 -3.94
N GLU A 23 -17.36 -13.83 -4.31
CA GLU A 23 -16.56 -14.57 -5.29
C GLU A 23 -15.71 -15.67 -4.64
N PHE A 24 -15.15 -15.41 -3.46
CA PHE A 24 -14.21 -16.33 -2.80
C PHE A 24 -14.83 -17.16 -1.67
N GLY A 25 -16.12 -16.97 -1.42
CA GLY A 25 -16.81 -17.60 -0.30
C GLY A 25 -16.62 -16.84 1.02
N SER A 26 -17.57 -17.02 1.93
CA SER A 26 -17.53 -16.47 3.30
C SER A 26 -16.79 -17.38 4.29
N ASP A 27 -16.12 -18.43 3.78
CA ASP A 27 -15.53 -19.48 4.59
C ASP A 27 -14.37 -18.98 5.46
N SER A 28 -14.03 -19.83 6.43
CA SER A 28 -13.03 -19.61 7.48
C SER A 28 -11.63 -19.18 7.00
N HIS A 29 -11.40 -19.13 5.70
CA HIS A 29 -10.11 -18.79 5.08
C HIS A 29 -10.06 -17.41 4.42
N PHE A 30 -11.11 -16.59 4.58
CA PHE A 30 -11.20 -15.28 3.97
C PHE A 30 -10.69 -14.20 4.92
N ALA A 31 -9.42 -13.84 4.80
CA ALA A 31 -8.85 -12.69 5.50
C ALA A 31 -8.85 -11.47 4.57
N PHE A 32 -9.45 -10.37 5.02
CA PHE A 32 -9.53 -9.10 4.29
C PHE A 32 -8.64 -8.04 4.98
N SER A 33 -7.83 -7.33 4.22
CA SER A 33 -6.95 -6.28 4.74
C SER A 33 -7.62 -4.93 4.62
N LYS A 34 -8.05 -4.38 5.75
CA LYS A 34 -8.47 -2.96 5.85
C LYS A 34 -7.22 -2.10 6.05
N ASP A 35 -6.56 -1.76 4.95
CA ASP A 35 -5.35 -0.93 4.96
C ASP A 35 -5.67 0.59 4.81
N GLY A 36 -4.82 1.41 4.25
CA GLY A 36 -5.04 2.84 4.05
C GLY A 36 -4.22 3.72 4.96
N ILE A 37 -4.85 4.62 5.72
CA ILE A 37 -4.16 5.56 6.62
C ILE A 37 -3.65 4.83 7.85
N ILE A 38 -2.34 4.92 8.14
CA ILE A 38 -1.75 4.23 9.29
C ILE A 38 -2.07 4.94 10.61
N CYS A 39 -1.93 6.26 10.64
CA CYS A 39 -2.25 7.07 11.82
C CYS A 39 -2.98 8.35 11.42
N SER A 40 -4.21 8.49 11.87
CA SER A 40 -5.06 9.63 11.51
C SER A 40 -4.51 10.96 12.02
N ASP A 41 -3.82 10.98 13.16
CA ASP A 41 -3.35 12.21 13.77
C ASP A 41 -2.15 12.82 13.06
N GLU A 42 -1.48 12.07 12.20
CA GLU A 42 -0.22 12.46 11.56
C GLU A 42 -0.31 12.53 10.03
N TYR A 43 -1.24 11.79 9.41
CA TYR A 43 -1.36 11.68 7.96
C TYR A 43 -1.78 13.01 7.34
N GLY A 44 -0.94 13.56 6.46
CA GLY A 44 -1.22 14.82 5.76
C GLY A 44 -1.20 16.08 6.63
N LYS A 45 -0.90 15.96 7.93
CA LYS A 45 -0.81 17.11 8.83
C LYS A 45 0.53 17.82 8.61
N ASN A 46 0.49 18.94 7.88
CA ASN A 46 1.67 19.75 7.52
C ASN A 46 2.75 18.99 6.72
N ASN A 47 2.42 17.86 6.10
CA ASN A 47 3.34 17.07 5.30
C ASN A 47 2.65 16.62 4.01
N PRO A 48 3.40 16.46 2.90
CA PRO A 48 2.83 15.84 1.71
C PRO A 48 2.45 14.38 2.00
N LYS A 49 1.35 13.93 1.38
CA LYS A 49 0.79 12.59 1.57
C LYS A 49 1.52 11.57 0.72
N LEU A 50 2.16 10.61 1.35
CA LEU A 50 2.87 9.50 0.71
C LEU A 50 2.06 8.22 0.79
N LEU A 51 1.78 7.60 -0.36
CA LEU A 51 1.09 6.33 -0.48
C LEU A 51 2.01 5.25 -1.03
N PHE A 52 2.17 4.15 -0.31
CA PHE A 52 2.78 2.94 -0.83
C PHE A 52 1.71 1.96 -1.32
N ILE A 53 1.87 1.46 -2.55
CA ILE A 53 0.96 0.46 -3.11
C ILE A 53 1.73 -0.84 -3.34
N ALA A 54 1.25 -1.92 -2.72
CA ALA A 54 1.77 -3.27 -2.87
C ALA A 54 0.75 -4.20 -3.56
N LYS A 55 1.08 -5.48 -3.69
CA LYS A 55 0.28 -6.46 -4.46
C LYS A 55 -0.91 -6.97 -3.65
N GLU A 56 -0.63 -7.82 -2.67
CA GLU A 56 -1.61 -8.49 -1.81
C GLU A 56 -0.98 -8.74 -0.42
N PRO A 57 -1.77 -8.82 0.65
CA PRO A 57 -1.25 -9.12 1.97
C PRO A 57 -0.78 -10.57 2.04
N ASN A 58 0.37 -10.80 2.67
CA ASN A 58 0.79 -12.14 3.09
C ASN A 58 0.29 -12.37 4.52
N ALA A 59 -0.80 -13.10 4.67
CA ALA A 59 -1.43 -13.31 5.97
C ALA A 59 -0.72 -14.33 6.86
N GLY A 60 0.31 -15.03 6.36
CA GLY A 60 1.06 -15.99 7.17
C GLY A 60 0.21 -17.08 7.82
N GLY A 61 -0.94 -17.44 7.25
CA GLY A 61 -1.88 -18.41 7.81
C GLY A 61 -2.93 -17.81 8.75
N VAL A 62 -2.99 -16.50 8.91
CA VAL A 62 -4.07 -15.83 9.65
C VAL A 62 -5.30 -15.72 8.77
N TYR A 63 -6.39 -16.32 9.21
CA TYR A 63 -7.67 -16.35 8.53
C TYR A 63 -8.75 -15.66 9.38
N ASN A 64 -9.80 -15.17 8.76
CA ASN A 64 -10.99 -14.57 9.40
C ASN A 64 -10.76 -13.28 10.20
N SER A 65 -9.66 -12.56 10.01
CA SER A 65 -9.45 -11.29 10.68
C SER A 65 -9.19 -10.17 9.68
N ASP A 66 -9.65 -8.99 10.00
CA ASP A 66 -9.23 -7.79 9.31
C ASP A 66 -7.78 -7.51 9.67
N ILE A 67 -6.91 -7.49 8.64
CA ILE A 67 -5.48 -7.40 8.84
C ILE A 67 -4.99 -6.03 8.37
N PHE A 68 -4.39 -5.27 9.27
CA PHE A 68 -3.56 -4.13 8.87
C PHE A 68 -2.20 -4.23 9.57
N TRP A 69 -1.41 -5.18 9.13
CA TRP A 69 -0.14 -5.60 9.72
C TRP A 69 0.86 -4.46 9.97
N ILE A 70 0.83 -3.42 9.11
CA ILE A 70 1.80 -2.32 9.22
C ILE A 70 1.56 -1.47 10.49
N LYS A 71 0.31 -1.39 10.98
CA LYS A 71 0.00 -0.70 12.25
C LYS A 71 0.65 -1.38 13.45
N ASN A 72 0.86 -2.69 13.38
CA ASN A 72 1.46 -3.45 14.47
C ASN A 72 2.88 -2.97 14.82
N PHE A 73 3.63 -2.41 13.85
CA PHE A 73 4.94 -1.82 14.13
C PHE A 73 4.89 -0.56 15.01
N LEU A 74 3.74 0.09 15.11
CA LEU A 74 3.54 1.26 15.98
C LEU A 74 3.09 0.88 17.39
N THR A 75 2.40 -0.25 17.53
CA THR A 75 1.76 -0.68 18.79
C THR A 75 2.57 -1.77 19.51
N ASP A 76 3.24 -2.64 18.76
CA ASP A 76 4.00 -3.77 19.29
C ASP A 76 5.47 -3.69 18.86
N LYS A 77 6.34 -3.26 19.78
CA LYS A 77 7.79 -3.14 19.56
C LYS A 77 8.49 -4.50 19.37
N SER A 78 7.84 -5.61 19.75
CA SER A 78 8.36 -6.97 19.56
C SER A 78 8.21 -7.47 18.12
N GLN A 79 7.44 -6.78 17.29
CA GLN A 79 7.22 -7.17 15.89
C GLN A 79 8.51 -7.37 15.13
N LYS A 80 8.64 -8.54 14.50
CA LYS A 80 9.81 -8.89 13.69
C LYS A 80 9.92 -7.97 12.48
N LYS A 81 10.97 -7.16 12.47
CA LYS A 81 11.30 -6.26 11.36
C LYS A 81 11.77 -7.06 10.15
N SER A 82 11.06 -6.94 9.04
CA SER A 82 11.40 -7.59 7.77
C SER A 82 12.17 -6.65 6.85
N LEU A 83 12.83 -7.19 5.82
CA LEU A 83 13.43 -6.38 4.76
C LEU A 83 12.40 -5.44 4.12
N PHE A 84 11.17 -5.91 3.95
CA PHE A 84 10.06 -5.12 3.40
C PHE A 84 9.75 -3.91 4.29
N SER A 85 9.48 -4.14 5.58
CA SER A 85 9.15 -3.04 6.51
C SER A 85 10.29 -2.06 6.69
N ASN A 86 11.53 -2.55 6.81
CA ASN A 86 12.72 -1.70 6.91
C ASN A 86 12.87 -0.77 5.70
N ARG A 87 12.57 -1.25 4.49
CA ARG A 87 12.66 -0.42 3.28
C ARG A 87 11.52 0.57 3.14
N ILE A 88 10.30 0.24 3.58
CA ILE A 88 9.19 1.22 3.68
C ILE A 88 9.60 2.36 4.62
N VAL A 89 10.10 2.03 5.81
CA VAL A 89 10.61 3.01 6.79
C VAL A 89 11.73 3.87 6.20
N MET A 90 12.73 3.25 5.57
CA MET A 90 13.85 3.95 4.94
C MET A 90 13.39 4.93 3.87
N MET A 91 12.49 4.51 2.96
CA MET A 91 11.93 5.38 1.92
C MET A 91 11.12 6.52 2.51
N SER A 92 10.35 6.26 3.55
CA SER A 92 9.54 7.27 4.24
C SER A 92 10.42 8.32 4.91
N ASN A 93 11.44 7.89 5.67
CA ASN A 93 12.42 8.81 6.28
C ASN A 93 13.14 9.67 5.23
N CYS A 94 13.54 9.05 4.11
CA CYS A 94 14.13 9.75 2.98
C CYS A 94 13.20 10.81 2.37
N TYR A 95 11.92 10.47 2.17
CA TYR A 95 10.93 11.36 1.57
C TYR A 95 10.63 12.58 2.43
N TYR A 96 10.50 12.39 3.75
CA TYR A 96 10.22 13.45 4.72
C TYR A 96 11.48 14.15 5.24
N ASN A 97 12.67 13.69 4.84
CA ASN A 97 13.97 14.16 5.34
C ASN A 97 14.02 14.10 6.89
N THR A 98 13.73 12.95 7.46
CA THR A 98 13.68 12.68 8.89
C THR A 98 14.43 11.41 9.25
N ASP A 99 14.70 11.20 10.53
CA ASP A 99 15.23 9.95 11.09
C ASP A 99 14.37 9.50 12.29
N LEU A 100 13.08 9.27 12.02
CA LEU A 100 12.09 8.87 13.03
C LEU A 100 12.03 7.35 13.23
N GLY A 101 12.91 6.60 12.58
CA GLY A 101 12.79 5.14 12.59
C GLY A 101 11.40 4.69 12.14
N TYR A 102 10.79 3.76 12.87
CA TYR A 102 9.46 3.23 12.55
C TYR A 102 8.31 4.23 12.81
N ASP A 103 8.51 5.26 13.62
CA ASP A 103 7.48 6.28 13.86
C ASP A 103 7.14 7.10 12.60
N VAL A 104 8.03 7.11 11.60
CA VAL A 104 7.72 7.72 10.29
C VAL A 104 6.51 7.10 9.60
N LEU A 105 6.15 5.84 9.91
CA LEU A 105 4.97 5.17 9.39
C LEU A 105 3.65 5.88 9.77
N ARG A 106 3.65 6.68 10.84
CA ARG A 106 2.48 7.49 11.23
C ARG A 106 2.09 8.51 10.17
N LYS A 107 3.03 8.92 9.31
CA LYS A 107 2.86 9.98 8.30
C LYS A 107 2.41 9.46 6.93
N ILE A 108 2.37 8.15 6.74
CA ILE A 108 2.10 7.54 5.43
C ILE A 108 0.75 6.83 5.38
N SER A 109 0.33 6.54 4.16
CA SER A 109 -0.70 5.54 3.87
C SER A 109 -0.09 4.35 3.11
N TYR A 110 -0.75 3.22 3.21
CA TYR A 110 -0.34 1.98 2.58
C TYR A 110 -1.57 1.23 2.09
N MET A 111 -1.52 0.69 0.89
CA MET A 111 -2.58 -0.16 0.37
C MET A 111 -2.06 -1.36 -0.41
N ASN A 112 -2.85 -2.42 -0.44
CA ASN A 112 -2.68 -3.55 -1.33
C ASN A 112 -3.70 -3.45 -2.47
N LEU A 113 -3.29 -3.80 -3.70
CA LEU A 113 -4.20 -3.85 -4.85
C LEU A 113 -5.29 -4.93 -4.66
N LYS A 114 -4.95 -6.05 -4.07
CA LYS A 114 -5.87 -7.10 -3.67
C LYS A 114 -5.95 -7.13 -2.15
N LYS A 115 -7.16 -7.06 -1.60
CA LYS A 115 -7.37 -7.00 -0.16
C LYS A 115 -7.40 -8.36 0.52
N THR A 116 -7.74 -9.40 -0.23
CA THR A 116 -7.74 -10.77 0.29
C THR A 116 -6.33 -11.33 0.39
N ALA A 117 -6.08 -12.06 1.46
CA ALA A 117 -4.79 -12.67 1.73
C ALA A 117 -4.34 -13.59 0.58
N GLY A 118 -3.07 -13.47 0.25
CA GLY A 118 -2.39 -14.32 -0.69
C GLY A 118 -1.38 -15.25 -0.02
N SER A 119 -0.68 -16.04 -0.82
CA SER A 119 0.44 -16.87 -0.39
C SER A 119 1.74 -16.06 -0.30
N SER A 120 2.82 -16.69 0.18
CA SER A 120 4.15 -16.09 0.25
C SER A 120 4.71 -15.62 -1.11
N ARG A 121 4.18 -16.16 -2.20
CA ARG A 121 4.50 -15.75 -3.57
C ARG A 121 3.22 -15.33 -4.30
N CYS A 122 3.10 -14.03 -4.56
CA CYS A 122 1.99 -13.50 -5.34
C CYS A 122 2.07 -13.98 -6.79
N ASN A 123 0.99 -14.59 -7.29
CA ASN A 123 0.84 -14.92 -8.70
C ASN A 123 0.37 -13.68 -9.46
N TYR A 124 1.23 -13.15 -10.33
CA TYR A 124 0.94 -11.95 -11.11
C TYR A 124 -0.32 -12.08 -11.99
N ASN A 125 -0.53 -13.23 -12.63
CA ASN A 125 -1.69 -13.44 -13.51
C ASN A 125 -2.99 -13.43 -12.71
N ASN A 126 -3.01 -14.04 -11.53
CA ASN A 126 -4.17 -14.01 -10.64
C ASN A 126 -4.44 -12.58 -10.12
N LEU A 127 -3.40 -11.86 -9.72
CA LEU A 127 -3.52 -10.46 -9.31
C LEU A 127 -4.03 -9.58 -10.46
N LYS A 128 -3.50 -9.77 -11.67
CA LYS A 128 -3.94 -9.04 -12.87
C LYS A 128 -5.41 -9.32 -13.17
N LYS A 129 -5.83 -10.59 -13.11
CA LYS A 129 -7.23 -11.00 -13.32
C LYS A 129 -8.14 -10.37 -12.26
N TYR A 130 -7.74 -10.43 -10.99
CA TYR A 130 -8.46 -9.78 -9.87
C TYR A 130 -8.67 -8.28 -10.12
N CYS A 131 -7.60 -7.56 -10.44
CA CYS A 131 -7.64 -6.11 -10.68
C CYS A 131 -8.30 -5.72 -12.02
N ALA A 132 -8.52 -6.68 -12.95
CA ALA A 132 -9.23 -6.42 -14.20
C ALA A 132 -10.76 -6.40 -14.03
N ASN A 133 -11.28 -6.96 -12.95
CA ASN A 133 -12.71 -6.91 -12.61
C ASN A 133 -13.14 -5.44 -12.44
N GLU A 134 -14.28 -5.08 -13.01
CA GLU A 134 -14.73 -3.68 -13.10
C GLU A 134 -15.01 -3.07 -11.71
N GLU A 135 -15.67 -3.81 -10.82
CA GLU A 135 -15.98 -3.33 -9.47
C GLU A 135 -14.69 -3.11 -8.65
N ARG A 136 -13.74 -4.06 -8.73
CA ARG A 136 -12.45 -3.91 -8.04
C ARG A 136 -11.62 -2.75 -8.57
N ARG A 137 -11.69 -2.49 -9.88
CA ARG A 137 -11.08 -1.28 -10.46
C ARG A 137 -11.67 0.00 -9.88
N LYS A 138 -12.99 0.05 -9.69
CA LYS A 138 -13.67 1.18 -9.04
C LYS A 138 -13.22 1.33 -7.59
N PHE A 139 -13.15 0.23 -6.83
CA PHE A 139 -12.69 0.27 -5.44
C PHE A 139 -11.24 0.77 -5.33
N ILE A 140 -10.32 0.25 -6.16
CA ILE A 140 -8.92 0.68 -6.15
C ILE A 140 -8.82 2.20 -6.46
N LYS A 141 -9.57 2.69 -7.45
CA LYS A 141 -9.61 4.13 -7.77
C LYS A 141 -10.15 4.95 -6.60
N ARG A 142 -11.30 4.55 -6.04
CA ARG A 142 -11.92 5.26 -4.91
C ARG A 142 -11.01 5.30 -3.68
N GLU A 143 -10.29 4.23 -3.38
CA GLU A 143 -9.34 4.23 -2.27
C GLU A 143 -8.22 5.25 -2.49
N ILE A 144 -7.61 5.27 -3.68
CA ILE A 144 -6.57 6.26 -4.02
C ILE A 144 -7.12 7.70 -3.96
N GLU A 145 -8.34 7.93 -4.44
CA GLU A 145 -9.02 9.22 -4.38
C GLU A 145 -9.28 9.68 -2.93
N ILE A 146 -9.76 8.78 -2.07
CA ILE A 146 -9.98 9.07 -0.64
C ILE A 146 -8.65 9.38 0.05
N LEU A 147 -7.60 8.61 -0.21
CA LEU A 147 -6.27 8.84 0.34
C LEU A 147 -5.63 10.12 -0.19
N SER A 148 -6.00 10.54 -1.40
CA SER A 148 -5.55 11.79 -2.05
C SER A 148 -4.03 12.03 -1.93
N PRO A 149 -3.17 11.10 -2.41
CA PRO A 149 -1.73 11.17 -2.22
C PRO A 149 -1.07 12.22 -3.10
N ASP A 150 -0.03 12.90 -2.58
CA ASP A 150 0.87 13.75 -3.37
C ASP A 150 1.91 12.92 -4.16
N LEU A 151 2.26 11.74 -3.62
CA LEU A 151 3.16 10.78 -4.27
C LEU A 151 2.71 9.36 -4.04
N ILE A 152 2.62 8.58 -5.13
CA ILE A 152 2.41 7.14 -5.10
C ILE A 152 3.74 6.42 -5.34
N VAL A 153 4.08 5.49 -4.46
CA VAL A 153 5.22 4.57 -4.59
C VAL A 153 4.71 3.17 -4.91
N CYS A 154 4.87 2.75 -6.16
CA CYS A 154 4.57 1.37 -6.57
C CYS A 154 5.66 0.42 -6.09
N CYS A 155 5.32 -0.53 -5.22
CA CYS A 155 6.19 -1.58 -4.71
C CYS A 155 6.36 -2.71 -5.74
N GLY A 156 7.02 -2.41 -6.86
CA GLY A 156 7.30 -3.34 -7.96
C GLY A 156 6.64 -2.96 -9.30
N ASN A 157 7.26 -3.43 -10.38
CA ASN A 157 6.80 -3.14 -11.75
C ASN A 157 5.39 -3.68 -12.04
N ASP A 158 5.00 -4.79 -11.43
CA ASP A 158 3.66 -5.36 -11.63
C ASP A 158 2.57 -4.43 -11.11
N VAL A 159 2.79 -3.84 -9.93
CA VAL A 159 1.88 -2.82 -9.34
C VAL A 159 1.75 -1.64 -10.28
N LYS A 160 2.88 -1.12 -10.78
CA LYS A 160 2.88 -0.02 -11.75
C LYS A 160 2.07 -0.35 -13.00
N LYS A 161 2.31 -1.52 -13.63
CA LYS A 161 1.58 -1.96 -14.83
C LYS A 161 0.08 -2.07 -14.59
N ILE A 162 -0.32 -2.63 -13.44
CA ILE A 162 -1.74 -2.77 -13.08
C ILE A 162 -2.38 -1.40 -12.91
N LEU A 163 -1.73 -0.46 -12.20
CA LEU A 163 -2.27 0.90 -12.05
C LEU A 163 -2.43 1.63 -13.39
N TYR A 164 -1.46 1.53 -14.29
CA TYR A 164 -1.61 2.09 -15.63
C TYR A 164 -2.81 1.51 -16.38
N ASN A 165 -3.06 0.21 -16.28
CA ASN A 165 -4.25 -0.42 -16.87
C ASN A 165 -5.55 0.06 -16.20
N ILE A 166 -5.58 0.17 -14.87
CA ILE A 166 -6.75 0.63 -14.11
C ILE A 166 -7.13 2.06 -14.52
N PHE A 167 -6.16 2.94 -14.69
CA PHE A 167 -6.36 4.34 -15.06
C PHE A 167 -6.30 4.59 -16.58
N CYS A 168 -6.29 3.54 -17.40
CA CYS A 168 -6.23 3.66 -18.88
C CYS A 168 -5.07 4.56 -19.35
N ASN A 169 -3.90 4.43 -18.73
CA ASN A 169 -2.71 5.26 -18.93
C ASN A 169 -2.85 6.77 -18.56
N ASN A 170 -3.99 7.18 -18.02
CA ASN A 170 -4.24 8.56 -17.60
C ASN A 170 -4.22 8.70 -16.08
N ILE A 171 -3.02 8.61 -15.50
CA ILE A 171 -2.80 8.73 -14.05
C ILE A 171 -2.43 10.18 -13.71
N ASN A 172 -3.34 10.90 -13.04
CA ASN A 172 -3.14 12.29 -12.61
C ASN A 172 -2.34 12.42 -11.30
N TYR A 173 -1.74 11.35 -10.83
CA TYR A 173 -0.93 11.34 -9.60
C TYR A 173 0.56 11.31 -9.93
N LYS A 174 1.38 11.96 -9.11
CA LYS A 174 2.83 11.73 -9.15
C LYS A 174 3.10 10.29 -8.73
N LEU A 175 3.72 9.51 -9.62
CA LEU A 175 3.99 8.09 -9.40
C LEU A 175 5.44 7.76 -9.66
N ILE A 176 6.04 7.03 -8.73
CA ILE A 176 7.35 6.39 -8.91
C ILE A 176 7.22 4.88 -8.71
N CYS A 177 8.11 4.12 -9.31
CA CYS A 177 8.16 2.68 -9.14
C CYS A 177 9.54 2.28 -8.61
N VAL A 178 9.54 1.51 -7.53
CA VAL A 178 10.73 0.90 -6.95
C VAL A 178 10.72 -0.59 -7.19
N LYS A 179 11.85 -1.28 -7.06
CA LYS A 179 11.87 -2.74 -6.95
C LYS A 179 11.02 -3.13 -5.74
N HIS A 180 10.44 -4.35 -5.76
CA HIS A 180 9.67 -4.81 -4.60
C HIS A 180 10.52 -4.71 -3.32
N PRO A 181 10.01 -4.16 -2.20
CA PRO A 181 10.82 -3.94 -1.01
C PRO A 181 11.46 -5.20 -0.41
N SER A 182 10.89 -6.40 -0.66
CA SER A 182 11.49 -7.68 -0.27
C SER A 182 12.54 -8.21 -1.27
N TYR A 183 12.87 -7.48 -2.33
CA TYR A 183 13.86 -7.94 -3.33
C TYR A 183 15.27 -7.90 -2.73
N PHE A 184 15.81 -9.07 -2.40
CA PHE A 184 17.05 -9.21 -1.62
C PHE A 184 18.36 -9.11 -2.42
N PHE A 185 18.30 -9.14 -3.76
CA PHE A 185 19.49 -9.03 -4.63
C PHE A 185 20.04 -7.60 -4.81
N ILE A 186 19.63 -6.67 -3.97
CA ILE A 186 20.12 -5.29 -3.97
C ILE A 186 20.40 -4.85 -2.53
N SER A 187 21.53 -4.18 -2.30
CA SER A 187 21.83 -3.63 -0.98
C SER A 187 20.87 -2.51 -0.58
N ASN A 188 20.71 -2.26 0.72
CA ASN A 188 19.85 -1.19 1.20
C ASN A 188 20.34 0.19 0.74
N LEU A 189 21.64 0.39 0.66
CA LEU A 189 22.21 1.65 0.15
C LEU A 189 21.85 1.88 -1.33
N ALA A 190 22.03 0.87 -2.18
CA ALA A 190 21.67 0.98 -3.59
C ALA A 190 20.17 1.16 -3.79
N TYR A 191 19.34 0.53 -2.94
CA TYR A 191 17.89 0.69 -2.95
C TYR A 191 17.47 2.12 -2.55
N LYS A 192 18.12 2.68 -1.51
CA LYS A 192 17.94 4.07 -1.07
C LYS A 192 18.28 5.06 -2.18
N ASN A 193 19.46 4.92 -2.78
CA ASN A 193 19.93 5.80 -3.86
C ASN A 193 19.00 5.76 -5.08
N ASP A 194 18.48 4.58 -5.45
CA ASP A 194 17.49 4.43 -6.54
C ASP A 194 16.20 5.20 -6.21
N PHE A 195 15.69 5.10 -4.98
CA PHE A 195 14.50 5.82 -4.53
C PHE A 195 14.72 7.35 -4.55
N GLU A 196 15.82 7.84 -3.98
CA GLU A 196 16.17 9.26 -3.94
C GLU A 196 16.28 9.86 -5.34
N SER A 197 16.93 9.17 -6.26
CA SER A 197 17.07 9.61 -7.65
C SER A 197 15.72 9.79 -8.35
N LYS A 198 14.74 8.95 -8.03
CA LYS A 198 13.38 9.01 -8.59
C LYS A 198 12.55 10.17 -8.00
N ILE A 199 12.70 10.47 -6.71
CA ILE A 199 12.05 11.61 -6.08
C ILE A 199 12.56 12.92 -6.67
N VAL A 200 13.87 13.09 -6.78
CA VAL A 200 14.49 14.32 -7.32
C VAL A 200 14.02 14.60 -8.76
N ARG A 201 13.99 13.57 -9.61
CA ARG A 201 13.48 13.71 -10.99
C ARG A 201 11.99 14.14 -11.05
N LYS A 202 11.19 13.77 -10.06
CA LYS A 202 9.76 14.12 -10.00
C LYS A 202 9.49 15.49 -9.36
N ARG A 203 10.44 16.04 -8.59
CA ARG A 203 10.32 17.41 -8.05
C ARG A 203 10.67 18.49 -9.09
N ARG A 204 11.40 18.13 -10.16
CA ARG A 204 11.84 19.04 -11.22
C ARG A 204 10.85 19.15 -12.41
N LYS A 205 9.81 18.37 -12.42
CA LYS A 205 8.71 18.40 -13.40
C LYS A 205 7.41 18.86 -12.74
#